data_b7b518a6e36d1b3b0795105e81846165
#
_entry.id   b7b518a6e36d1b3b0795105e81846165
#
_cell.length_a   1.000
_cell.length_b   1.000
_cell.length_c   1.000
_cell.angle_alpha   90.00
_cell.angle_beta   90.00
_cell.angle_gamma   90.00
#
_symmetry.space_group_name_H-M   'P 1'
#
loop_
_entity.id
_entity.type
_entity.pdbx_description
1 polymer ?
#
loop_
_entity_poly.entity_id
_entity_poly.type
_entity_poly.pdbx_seq_one_letter_code
_entity_poly.pdbx_strand_id
1 'polypeptide(L)'
;MTRDAHIVDKEMGYTHADFLRLLPKAVGGGDIRIDGRVIEVGAGDRRLRIDLSEESVRRLGNFRLPVTHVRLTFEGYTDAERDAALTRFWQTYQKGGG
;
A
#
# COMPACT_ATOMS: atom_id res chain seq x y z
N MET A 1 -10.93 22.23 11.23
CA MET A 1 -9.50 22.19 11.19
C MET A 1 -8.97 21.03 10.38
N THR A 2 -8.09 21.32 9.49
CA THR A 2 -7.54 20.31 8.63
C THR A 2 -6.51 19.47 9.38
N ARG A 3 -6.67 18.17 9.31
CA ARG A 3 -5.67 17.27 9.86
C ARG A 3 -4.66 16.96 8.78
N ASP A 4 -3.42 17.03 9.14
CA ASP A 4 -2.36 16.74 8.18
C ASP A 4 -2.39 15.27 7.80
N ALA A 5 -2.46 15.02 6.51
CA ALA A 5 -2.35 13.67 6.00
C ALA A 5 -0.87 13.31 5.94
N HIS A 6 -0.55 12.07 6.26
CA HIS A 6 0.81 11.60 6.15
C HIS A 6 0.93 10.75 4.88
N ILE A 7 1.85 11.13 4.01
CA ILE A 7 1.99 10.49 2.70
C ILE A 7 3.32 9.76 2.62
N VAL A 8 3.25 8.50 2.17
CA VAL A 8 4.44 7.67 1.95
C VAL A 8 4.39 7.16 0.53
N ASP A 9 5.44 7.43 -0.23
CA ASP A 9 5.58 6.96 -1.61
C ASP A 9 6.63 5.86 -1.66
N LYS A 10 6.34 4.81 -2.42
CA LYS A 10 7.26 3.68 -2.53
C LYS A 10 7.11 3.03 -3.89
N GLU A 11 8.23 2.65 -4.48
CA GLU A 11 8.25 1.82 -5.67
C GLU A 11 8.31 0.37 -5.21
N MET A 12 7.39 -0.46 -5.71
CA MET A 12 7.30 -1.84 -5.27
C MET A 12 7.36 -2.78 -6.47
N GLY A 13 8.05 -3.89 -6.29
CA GLY A 13 8.23 -4.89 -7.35
C GLY A 13 7.06 -5.87 -7.39
N TYR A 14 5.86 -5.35 -7.59
CA TYR A 14 4.64 -6.16 -7.59
C TYR A 14 3.75 -5.79 -8.76
N THR A 15 3.04 -6.80 -9.27
CA THR A 15 1.90 -6.53 -10.15
C THR A 15 0.73 -6.08 -9.28
N HIS A 16 -0.27 -5.47 -9.90
CA HIS A 16 -1.48 -5.11 -9.16
C HIS A 16 -2.14 -6.34 -8.56
N ALA A 17 -2.19 -7.44 -9.32
CA ALA A 17 -2.83 -8.65 -8.84
C ALA A 17 -2.16 -9.18 -7.58
N ASP A 18 -0.83 -9.22 -7.58
CA ASP A 18 -0.10 -9.71 -6.41
C ASP A 18 -0.22 -8.75 -5.24
N PHE A 19 -0.20 -7.44 -5.52
CA PHE A 19 -0.36 -6.44 -4.49
C PHE A 19 -1.72 -6.60 -3.80
N LEU A 20 -2.78 -6.73 -4.59
CA LEU A 20 -4.13 -6.84 -4.05
C LEU A 20 -4.36 -8.15 -3.32
N ARG A 21 -3.71 -9.22 -3.78
CA ARG A 21 -3.84 -10.52 -3.13
C ARG A 21 -3.33 -10.49 -1.68
N LEU A 22 -2.26 -9.76 -1.45
CA LEU A 22 -1.65 -9.67 -0.12
C LEU A 22 -2.21 -8.55 0.74
N LEU A 23 -2.99 -7.67 0.15
CA LEU A 23 -3.44 -6.45 0.82
C LEU A 23 -4.21 -6.68 2.11
N PRO A 24 -5.16 -7.63 2.17
CA PRO A 24 -5.90 -7.82 3.43
C PRO A 24 -4.99 -8.14 4.61
N LYS A 25 -3.96 -8.93 4.36
CA LYS A 25 -2.99 -9.24 5.41
C LYS A 25 -2.12 -8.03 5.73
N ALA A 26 -1.76 -7.28 4.69
CA ALA A 26 -0.87 -6.12 4.87
C ALA A 26 -1.51 -5.04 5.73
N VAL A 27 -2.82 -4.86 5.63
CA VAL A 27 -3.52 -3.82 6.39
C VAL A 27 -4.21 -4.35 7.64
N GLY A 28 -4.17 -5.66 7.85
CA GLY A 28 -4.72 -6.24 9.07
C GLY A 28 -6.23 -6.35 9.07
N GLY A 29 -6.84 -6.36 7.90
CA GLY A 29 -8.29 -6.44 7.75
C GLY A 29 -8.91 -5.06 7.66
N GLY A 30 -10.18 -4.95 8.07
CA GLY A 30 -10.90 -3.70 7.97
C GLY A 30 -11.79 -3.69 6.74
N ASP A 31 -12.34 -2.52 6.46
CA ASP A 31 -13.24 -2.33 5.32
C ASP A 31 -12.43 -1.88 4.12
N ILE A 32 -12.25 -2.76 3.17
CA ILE A 32 -11.43 -2.50 1.99
C ILE A 32 -12.33 -2.25 0.79
N ARG A 33 -12.14 -1.11 0.14
CA ARG A 33 -12.87 -0.75 -1.07
C ARG A 33 -11.88 -0.48 -2.18
N ILE A 34 -12.10 -1.10 -3.32
CA ILE A 34 -11.21 -0.99 -4.46
C ILE A 34 -11.99 -0.38 -5.62
N ASP A 35 -11.44 0.71 -6.16
CA ASP A 35 -12.02 1.38 -7.30
C ASP A 35 -10.89 1.67 -8.29
N GLY A 36 -10.72 0.78 -9.26
CA GLY A 36 -9.63 0.91 -10.20
C GLY A 36 -8.28 0.81 -9.49
N ARG A 37 -7.52 1.88 -9.56
CA ARG A 37 -6.19 1.92 -8.94
C ARG A 37 -6.19 2.64 -7.61
N VAL A 38 -7.36 2.93 -7.08
CA VAL A 38 -7.49 3.58 -5.78
C VAL A 38 -8.12 2.60 -4.82
N ILE A 39 -7.52 2.47 -3.65
CA ILE A 39 -7.99 1.56 -2.62
C ILE A 39 -8.18 2.38 -1.36
N GLU A 40 -9.30 2.18 -0.68
CA GLU A 40 -9.54 2.81 0.61
C GLU A 40 -9.76 1.76 1.66
N VAL A 41 -9.06 1.92 2.77
CA VAL A 41 -9.17 1.02 3.91
C VAL A 41 -9.63 1.84 5.10
N GLY A 42 -10.77 1.47 5.67
CA GLY A 42 -11.33 2.18 6.79
C GLY A 42 -11.35 1.31 8.04
N ALA A 43 -11.08 1.94 9.18
CA ALA A 43 -11.16 1.28 10.47
C ALA A 43 -11.43 2.34 11.54
N GLY A 44 -12.70 2.50 11.91
CA GLY A 44 -13.09 3.52 12.85
C GLY A 44 -12.85 4.90 12.29
N ASP A 45 -12.10 5.71 13.01
CA ASP A 45 -11.79 7.07 12.59
C ASP A 45 -10.59 7.16 11.67
N ARG A 46 -9.96 6.01 11.41
CA ARG A 46 -8.76 5.97 10.57
C ARG A 46 -9.11 5.63 9.16
N ARG A 47 -8.39 6.24 8.23
CA ARG A 47 -8.59 5.98 6.82
C ARG A 47 -7.23 5.93 6.13
N LEU A 48 -7.02 4.87 5.39
CA LEU A 48 -5.81 4.72 4.59
C LEU A 48 -6.24 4.68 3.14
N ARG A 49 -5.71 5.61 2.35
CA ARG A 49 -5.92 5.60 0.90
C ARG A 49 -4.64 5.13 0.24
N ILE A 50 -4.79 4.24 -0.72
CA ILE A 50 -3.67 3.70 -1.47
C ILE A 50 -3.91 3.98 -2.94
N ASP A 51 -2.97 4.68 -3.56
CA ASP A 51 -3.01 4.97 -4.98
C ASP A 51 -1.93 4.16 -5.68
N LEU A 52 -2.31 3.41 -6.70
CA LEU A 52 -1.39 2.61 -7.48
C LEU A 52 -1.17 3.26 -8.84
N SER A 53 0.09 3.33 -9.28
CA SER A 53 0.38 3.73 -10.65
C SER A 53 -0.02 2.59 -11.59
N GLU A 54 0.06 2.84 -12.87
CA GLU A 54 0.00 1.74 -13.84
C GLU A 54 1.19 0.82 -13.60
N GLU A 55 1.01 -0.44 -13.94
CA GLU A 55 2.13 -1.37 -13.88
C GLU A 55 3.12 -1.05 -14.99
N SER A 56 4.39 -1.20 -14.66
CA SER A 56 5.43 -1.12 -15.67
C SER A 56 6.41 -2.28 -15.44
N VAL A 57 7.39 -2.39 -16.31
CA VAL A 57 8.36 -3.46 -16.25
C VAL A 57 9.75 -2.83 -16.28
N ARG A 58 10.58 -3.24 -15.35
CA ARG A 58 11.98 -2.86 -15.34
C ARG A 58 12.80 -4.04 -15.86
N ARG A 59 13.67 -3.78 -16.81
CA ARG A 59 14.55 -4.80 -17.33
C ARG A 59 15.90 -4.71 -16.65
N LEU A 60 16.37 -5.85 -16.17
CA LEU A 60 17.71 -5.97 -15.59
C LEU A 60 18.35 -7.18 -16.24
N GLY A 61 19.19 -6.95 -17.26
CA GLY A 61 19.75 -8.04 -18.04
C GLY A 61 18.65 -8.83 -18.70
N ASN A 62 18.57 -10.11 -18.38
CA ASN A 62 17.54 -11.00 -18.93
C ASN A 62 16.28 -11.05 -18.08
N PHE A 63 16.25 -10.28 -16.98
CA PHE A 63 15.12 -10.33 -16.08
C PHE A 63 14.15 -9.21 -16.36
N ARG A 64 12.88 -9.51 -16.16
CA ARG A 64 11.82 -8.53 -16.21
C ARG A 64 11.14 -8.51 -14.86
N LEU A 65 11.10 -7.34 -14.24
CA LEU A 65 10.53 -7.19 -12.92
C LEU A 65 9.34 -6.23 -13.01
N PRO A 66 8.20 -6.61 -12.44
CA PRO A 66 7.08 -5.69 -12.40
C PRO A 66 7.41 -4.54 -11.47
N VAL A 67 6.89 -3.36 -11.78
CA VAL A 67 7.08 -2.17 -10.95
C VAL A 67 5.75 -1.45 -10.85
N THR A 68 5.36 -1.15 -9.62
CA THR A 68 4.20 -0.32 -9.34
C THR A 68 4.60 0.73 -8.32
N HIS A 69 4.28 1.99 -8.59
CA HIS A 69 4.47 3.03 -7.61
C HIS A 69 3.23 3.07 -6.73
N VAL A 70 3.44 3.08 -5.43
CA VAL A 70 2.38 3.00 -4.44
C VAL A 70 2.46 4.23 -3.56
N ARG A 71 1.35 4.94 -3.43
CA ARG A 71 1.25 6.07 -2.51
C ARG A 71 0.26 5.72 -1.42
N LEU A 72 0.72 5.80 -0.18
CA LEU A 72 -0.11 5.59 1.00
C LEU A 72 -0.41 6.93 1.63
N THR A 73 -1.68 7.23 1.85
CA THR A 73 -2.09 8.46 2.52
C THR A 73 -2.85 8.07 3.77
N PHE A 74 -2.30 8.43 4.93
CA PHE A 74 -2.88 8.08 6.23
C PHE A 74 -3.62 9.29 6.80
N GLU A 75 -4.86 9.09 7.20
CA GLU A 75 -5.67 10.12 7.85
C GLU A 75 -6.28 9.54 9.11
N GLY A 76 -6.24 10.33 10.18
CA GLY A 76 -6.82 9.90 11.44
C GLY A 76 -5.97 8.96 12.25
N TYR A 77 -4.73 8.74 11.83
CA TYR A 77 -3.79 7.88 12.55
C TYR A 77 -2.96 8.72 13.51
N THR A 78 -2.72 8.20 14.71
CA THR A 78 -1.66 8.75 15.54
C THR A 78 -0.32 8.31 14.96
N ASP A 79 0.77 8.95 15.39
CA ASP A 79 2.09 8.56 14.93
C ASP A 79 2.37 7.09 15.24
N ALA A 80 2.01 6.64 16.43
CA ALA A 80 2.23 5.25 16.81
C ALA A 80 1.41 4.29 15.96
N GLU A 81 0.16 4.65 15.69
CA GLU A 81 -0.71 3.81 14.86
C GLU A 81 -0.19 3.73 13.43
N ARG A 82 0.26 4.86 12.89
CA ARG A 82 0.81 4.88 11.55
C ARG A 82 2.07 4.02 11.46
N ASP A 83 2.96 4.15 12.45
CA ASP A 83 4.19 3.38 12.44
C ASP A 83 3.92 1.89 12.54
N ALA A 84 2.97 1.49 13.37
CA ALA A 84 2.59 0.09 13.48
C ALA A 84 1.99 -0.43 12.17
N ALA A 85 1.16 0.39 11.53
CA ALA A 85 0.56 0.01 10.25
C ALA A 85 1.61 -0.14 9.17
N LEU A 86 2.57 0.78 9.11
CA LEU A 86 3.64 0.70 8.14
C LEU A 86 4.54 -0.51 8.36
N THR A 87 4.82 -0.83 9.62
CA THR A 87 5.63 -2.01 9.93
C THR A 87 4.95 -3.27 9.41
N ARG A 88 3.65 -3.42 9.70
CA ARG A 88 2.89 -4.58 9.22
C ARG A 88 2.86 -4.63 7.71
N PHE A 89 2.63 -3.50 7.08
CA PHE A 89 2.54 -3.39 5.62
C PHE A 89 3.83 -3.87 4.97
N TRP A 90 4.96 -3.32 5.40
CA TRP A 90 6.23 -3.68 4.80
C TRP A 90 6.63 -5.12 5.10
N GLN A 91 6.33 -5.62 6.28
CA GLN A 91 6.63 -7.02 6.60
C GLN A 91 5.86 -7.97 5.70
N THR A 92 4.60 -7.64 5.41
CA THR A 92 3.78 -8.48 4.54
C THR A 92 4.34 -8.54 3.14
N TYR A 93 4.66 -7.40 2.56
CA TYR A 93 5.13 -7.36 1.19
C TYR A 93 6.57 -7.83 1.06
N GLN A 94 7.36 -7.59 2.07
CA GLN A 94 8.74 -8.06 2.06
C GLN A 94 8.80 -9.59 1.99
N LYS A 95 7.93 -10.25 2.74
CA LYS A 95 7.90 -11.71 2.73
C LYS A 95 7.29 -12.27 1.46
N GLY A 96 6.26 -11.61 0.97
CA GLY A 96 5.51 -12.13 -0.15
C GLY A 96 6.13 -11.87 -1.50
N GLY A 97 6.96 -10.84 -1.59
CA GLY A 97 7.46 -10.41 -2.87
C GLY A 97 8.84 -10.86 -3.19
N GLY A 98 9.42 -11.35 -2.20
CA GLY A 98 10.79 -11.76 -2.38
C GLY A 98 11.66 -10.64 -2.83
#